data_ffa0be5221054fb6028e9112037215d2
#
_entry.id   ffa0be5221054fb6028e9112037215d2
#
_cell.length_a   1.000
_cell.length_b   1.000
_cell.length_c   1.000
_cell.angle_alpha   90.00
_cell.angle_beta   90.00
_cell.angle_gamma   90.00
#
_symmetry.space_group_name_H-M   'P 1'
#
loop_
_entity.id
_entity.type
_entity.pdbx_description
1 polymer ?
#
loop_
_entity_poly.entity_id
_entity_poly.type
_entity_poly.pdbx_seq_one_letter_code
_entity_poly.pdbx_strand_id
1 'polypeptide(L)'
;MIVRLSEFDNCFYVGRQDKSPPLTNKMMEMEPQSAPTPKKHSKKPKYSKFSQQELPAWKPILTPGWVIATFTVVGIVFIPVGLASLFSSESVEEAAIRYDDKCLTEMHSENAVEFIKNDLTNKTCTTSWIVERRMQAPIFIYYQLDNYYQNHRRYVKSRNDKQLMNPTSEGDTTNCYPQDKTNDSKPIVPCGLIAWSLFNDTYRFSVNTNGVTVNKKDISWGSDRSSKFGSKVYPKNFQVGGVVGGAKLNENTPLSQQEDLIVWMRTAALPSFRKLYGKIETSLEVNDEVEIVIENNYNTYEFGGKKRLILSTSTWIGGKNPFLGMAYIFVGGVSLVCAIVFILLYVIKPRPLGDPSYLSWNKNPGLLK
;
A
#
# COMPACT_ATOMS: atom_id res chain seq x y z
N MET A 1 -41.07 -8.63 8.84
CA MET A 1 -41.76 -7.55 8.11
C MET A 1 -41.36 -7.69 6.66
N ILE A 2 -42.18 -8.43 5.90
CA ILE A 2 -41.91 -8.79 4.48
C ILE A 2 -42.47 -7.63 3.66
N VAL A 3 -41.60 -6.76 3.16
CA VAL A 3 -41.99 -5.74 2.18
C VAL A 3 -41.91 -6.37 0.80
N ARG A 4 -43.04 -6.40 0.11
CA ARG A 4 -43.20 -6.91 -1.26
C ARG A 4 -42.24 -6.21 -2.21
N LEU A 5 -41.39 -7.02 -2.86
CA LEU A 5 -40.44 -6.63 -3.91
C LEU A 5 -41.11 -6.42 -5.29
N SER A 6 -42.40 -6.09 -5.36
CA SER A 6 -43.15 -6.05 -6.63
C SER A 6 -43.31 -4.66 -7.27
N GLU A 7 -42.64 -3.61 -6.75
CA GLU A 7 -42.77 -2.25 -7.34
C GLU A 7 -41.46 -1.71 -7.94
N PHE A 8 -40.44 -2.52 -8.14
CA PHE A 8 -39.17 -2.04 -8.69
C PHE A 8 -39.00 -2.22 -10.21
N ASP A 9 -39.99 -2.83 -10.91
CA ASP A 9 -39.84 -3.20 -12.34
C ASP A 9 -40.26 -2.12 -13.35
N ASN A 10 -40.55 -0.88 -12.94
CA ASN A 10 -41.11 0.13 -13.86
C ASN A 10 -40.25 1.39 -14.06
N CYS A 11 -38.91 1.30 -13.95
CA CYS A 11 -38.05 2.48 -14.19
C CYS A 11 -36.99 2.30 -15.29
N PHE A 12 -37.15 1.31 -16.18
CA PHE A 12 -36.35 1.16 -17.39
C PHE A 12 -37.19 1.33 -18.66
N TYR A 13 -37.78 2.51 -18.84
CA TYR A 13 -38.28 2.94 -20.14
C TYR A 13 -37.36 4.01 -20.72
N VAL A 14 -36.41 3.54 -21.53
CA VAL A 14 -35.73 4.42 -22.50
C VAL A 14 -36.76 4.76 -23.58
N GLY A 15 -37.32 5.94 -23.48
CA GLY A 15 -38.23 6.48 -24.48
C GLY A 15 -37.53 6.70 -25.82
N ARG A 16 -37.68 5.74 -26.70
CA ARG A 16 -37.41 5.90 -28.13
C ARG A 16 -38.61 6.64 -28.70
N GLN A 17 -38.53 7.96 -28.87
CA GLN A 17 -39.48 8.70 -29.69
C GLN A 17 -39.11 8.55 -31.16
N ASP A 18 -39.68 7.53 -31.79
CA ASP A 18 -39.84 7.51 -33.26
C ASP A 18 -41.02 8.44 -33.61
N LYS A 19 -40.72 9.62 -34.05
CA LYS A 19 -41.68 10.47 -34.76
C LYS A 19 -41.57 10.20 -36.24
N SER A 20 -42.38 9.31 -36.77
CA SER A 20 -42.70 9.24 -38.19
C SER A 20 -43.65 10.42 -38.50
N PRO A 21 -43.41 11.22 -39.54
CA PRO A 21 -44.31 12.29 -39.94
C PRO A 21 -45.51 11.71 -40.71
N PRO A 22 -46.73 12.33 -40.61
CA PRO A 22 -47.91 11.88 -41.33
C PRO A 22 -47.77 12.17 -42.81
N LEU A 23 -48.16 11.19 -43.61
CA LEU A 23 -48.35 11.29 -45.06
C LEU A 23 -49.53 12.24 -45.35
N THR A 24 -49.28 13.46 -45.75
CA THR A 24 -50.25 14.32 -46.38
C THR A 24 -50.00 14.34 -47.89
N ASN A 25 -50.97 13.81 -48.63
CA ASN A 25 -51.10 14.00 -50.07
C ASN A 25 -51.14 15.48 -50.39
N LYS A 26 -50.18 16.00 -51.13
CA LYS A 26 -50.27 17.32 -51.73
C LYS A 26 -50.14 17.20 -53.23
N MET A 27 -51.20 17.64 -53.88
CA MET A 27 -51.35 17.79 -55.32
C MET A 27 -50.16 18.60 -55.91
N MET A 28 -49.75 18.15 -57.11
CA MET A 28 -48.81 18.88 -57.96
C MET A 28 -49.38 20.23 -58.33
N GLU A 29 -48.75 21.28 -57.90
CA GLU A 29 -48.87 22.60 -58.48
C GLU A 29 -47.49 22.97 -59.07
N MET A 30 -47.46 23.15 -60.40
CA MET A 30 -46.28 23.59 -61.14
C MET A 30 -46.06 25.05 -60.84
N GLU A 31 -44.99 25.40 -60.11
CA GLU A 31 -44.45 26.77 -60.03
C GLU A 31 -43.29 27.00 -61.02
N PRO A 32 -43.17 28.23 -61.58
CA PRO A 32 -42.17 28.50 -62.62
C PRO A 32 -40.77 28.53 -62.00
N GLN A 33 -39.84 27.95 -62.75
CA GLN A 33 -38.39 27.95 -62.44
C GLN A 33 -37.86 29.38 -62.31
N SER A 34 -37.61 29.85 -61.11
CA SER A 34 -36.78 31.01 -60.83
C SER A 34 -35.30 30.63 -60.83
N ALA A 35 -34.49 31.42 -61.47
CA ALA A 35 -33.02 31.29 -61.61
C ALA A 35 -32.35 31.07 -60.24
N PRO A 36 -31.25 30.29 -60.17
CA PRO A 36 -30.55 30.00 -58.92
C PRO A 36 -29.91 31.26 -58.35
N THR A 37 -30.46 31.75 -57.27
CA THR A 37 -29.82 32.81 -56.48
C THR A 37 -28.49 32.29 -55.90
N PRO A 38 -27.39 33.07 -55.99
CA PRO A 38 -26.10 32.64 -55.46
C PRO A 38 -26.22 32.40 -53.96
N LYS A 39 -25.92 31.17 -53.53
CA LYS A 39 -25.89 30.78 -52.11
C LYS A 39 -24.85 31.65 -51.40
N LYS A 40 -25.30 32.63 -50.62
CA LYS A 40 -24.43 33.38 -49.70
C LYS A 40 -23.75 32.41 -48.79
N HIS A 41 -22.44 32.29 -48.87
CA HIS A 41 -21.66 31.52 -47.92
C HIS A 41 -21.87 32.07 -46.51
N SER A 42 -22.59 31.32 -45.70
CA SER A 42 -22.79 31.68 -44.32
C SER A 42 -21.43 31.61 -43.59
N LYS A 43 -21.05 32.67 -42.89
CA LYS A 43 -19.87 32.71 -41.99
C LYS A 43 -20.14 31.98 -40.66
N LYS A 44 -21.31 31.40 -40.48
CA LYS A 44 -21.66 30.62 -39.29
C LYS A 44 -20.75 29.38 -39.19
N PRO A 45 -20.09 29.12 -38.05
CA PRO A 45 -19.29 27.94 -37.83
C PRO A 45 -20.06 26.66 -38.14
N LYS A 46 -19.38 25.65 -38.65
CA LYS A 46 -20.01 24.34 -38.88
C LYS A 46 -20.49 23.78 -37.54
N TYR A 47 -21.75 23.39 -37.49
CA TYR A 47 -22.29 22.70 -36.32
C TYR A 47 -21.59 21.36 -36.11
N SER A 48 -21.07 21.14 -34.91
CA SER A 48 -20.62 19.81 -34.47
C SER A 48 -21.07 19.59 -33.03
N LYS A 49 -21.43 18.38 -32.67
CA LYS A 49 -21.81 18.03 -31.30
C LYS A 49 -20.71 18.34 -30.28
N PHE A 50 -19.43 18.26 -30.71
CA PHE A 50 -18.30 18.59 -29.88
C PHE A 50 -18.18 20.10 -29.62
N SER A 51 -18.27 20.93 -30.68
CA SER A 51 -18.15 22.38 -30.55
C SER A 51 -19.34 23.00 -29.82
N GLN A 52 -20.53 22.36 -29.89
CA GLN A 52 -21.74 22.78 -29.15
C GLN A 52 -21.85 22.15 -27.77
N GLN A 53 -20.87 21.29 -27.36
CA GLN A 53 -20.90 20.56 -26.08
C GLN A 53 -22.11 19.64 -25.90
N GLU A 54 -22.66 19.10 -27.00
CA GLU A 54 -23.84 18.22 -27.04
C GLU A 54 -23.45 16.73 -27.15
N LEU A 55 -22.23 16.38 -26.74
CA LEU A 55 -21.83 14.96 -26.68
C LEU A 55 -22.73 14.22 -25.69
N PRO A 56 -23.14 12.98 -26.02
CA PRO A 56 -23.94 12.19 -25.10
C PRO A 56 -23.14 11.94 -23.82
N ALA A 57 -23.69 12.39 -22.70
CA ALA A 57 -23.12 12.21 -21.38
C ALA A 57 -24.16 11.62 -20.45
N TRP A 58 -23.74 10.69 -19.60
CA TRP A 58 -24.58 10.21 -18.52
C TRP A 58 -24.66 11.31 -17.44
N LYS A 59 -25.88 11.84 -17.24
CA LYS A 59 -26.17 12.86 -16.24
C LYS A 59 -27.06 12.24 -15.16
N PRO A 60 -26.48 11.67 -14.09
CA PRO A 60 -27.29 11.09 -13.02
C PRO A 60 -28.08 12.19 -12.30
N ILE A 61 -29.39 12.01 -12.23
CA ILE A 61 -30.25 12.87 -11.42
C ILE A 61 -30.28 12.30 -10.01
N LEU A 62 -29.82 13.08 -9.04
CA LEU A 62 -29.82 12.70 -7.64
C LEU A 62 -31.24 12.81 -7.08
N THR A 63 -32.06 11.79 -7.25
CA THR A 63 -33.34 11.68 -6.59
C THR A 63 -33.17 11.16 -5.15
N PRO A 64 -34.08 11.51 -4.20
CA PRO A 64 -33.96 11.02 -2.82
C PRO A 64 -33.89 9.50 -2.73
N GLY A 65 -34.67 8.78 -3.56
CA GLY A 65 -34.62 7.32 -3.60
C GLY A 65 -33.26 6.75 -3.98
N TRP A 66 -32.59 7.32 -5.00
CA TRP A 66 -31.23 6.90 -5.38
C TRP A 66 -30.19 7.16 -4.30
N VAL A 67 -30.29 8.32 -3.63
CA VAL A 67 -29.38 8.67 -2.53
C VAL A 67 -29.56 7.70 -1.37
N ILE A 68 -30.79 7.44 -0.94
CA ILE A 68 -31.11 6.49 0.11
C ILE A 68 -30.62 5.08 -0.26
N ALA A 69 -30.91 4.62 -1.48
CA ALA A 69 -30.49 3.30 -1.95
C ALA A 69 -28.95 3.16 -1.94
N THR A 70 -28.23 4.17 -2.40
CA THR A 70 -26.75 4.16 -2.42
C THR A 70 -26.19 4.05 -1.01
N PHE A 71 -26.63 4.88 -0.06
CA PHE A 71 -26.14 4.82 1.32
C PHE A 71 -26.50 3.49 2.00
N THR A 72 -27.69 2.95 1.72
CA THR A 72 -28.11 1.65 2.25
C THR A 72 -27.24 0.52 1.71
N VAL A 73 -26.98 0.48 0.40
CA VAL A 73 -26.13 -0.53 -0.23
C VAL A 73 -24.70 -0.45 0.30
N VAL A 74 -24.13 0.76 0.40
CA VAL A 74 -22.80 0.95 0.98
C VAL A 74 -22.74 0.41 2.40
N GLY A 75 -23.74 0.73 3.25
CA GLY A 75 -23.76 0.23 4.62
C GLY A 75 -23.88 -1.29 4.70
N ILE A 76 -24.77 -1.90 3.92
CA ILE A 76 -25.00 -3.35 3.89
C ILE A 76 -23.75 -4.11 3.40
N VAL A 77 -22.97 -3.55 2.47
CA VAL A 77 -21.77 -4.19 1.93
C VAL A 77 -20.56 -3.95 2.84
N PHE A 78 -20.37 -2.72 3.30
CA PHE A 78 -19.14 -2.34 4.01
C PHE A 78 -19.08 -2.92 5.41
N ILE A 79 -20.21 -3.06 6.14
CA ILE A 79 -20.18 -3.61 7.48
C ILE A 79 -19.75 -5.09 7.49
N PRO A 80 -20.32 -6.01 6.69
CA PRO A 80 -19.85 -7.39 6.67
C PRO A 80 -18.38 -7.52 6.19
N VAL A 81 -17.97 -6.74 5.18
CA VAL A 81 -16.57 -6.72 4.72
C VAL A 81 -15.64 -6.23 5.83
N GLY A 82 -16.04 -5.19 6.54
CA GLY A 82 -15.30 -4.65 7.67
C GLY A 82 -15.18 -5.64 8.82
N LEU A 83 -16.27 -6.32 9.18
CA LEU A 83 -16.25 -7.37 10.21
C LEU A 83 -15.35 -8.55 9.79
N ALA A 84 -15.48 -9.06 8.57
CA ALA A 84 -14.63 -10.14 8.08
C ALA A 84 -13.13 -9.76 8.09
N SER A 85 -12.82 -8.52 7.70
CA SER A 85 -11.46 -7.98 7.74
C SER A 85 -10.93 -7.84 9.16
N LEU A 86 -11.77 -7.38 10.10
CA LEU A 86 -11.40 -7.21 11.51
C LEU A 86 -11.11 -8.56 12.16
N PHE A 87 -12.02 -9.52 12.02
CA PHE A 87 -11.83 -10.87 12.56
C PHE A 87 -10.58 -11.55 11.97
N SER A 88 -10.35 -11.41 10.67
CA SER A 88 -9.14 -11.93 10.03
C SER A 88 -7.87 -11.26 10.57
N SER A 89 -7.90 -9.97 10.86
CA SER A 89 -6.76 -9.25 11.45
C SER A 89 -6.54 -9.64 12.92
N GLU A 90 -7.58 -9.88 13.68
CA GLU A 90 -7.49 -10.29 15.09
C GLU A 90 -7.01 -11.74 15.26
N SER A 91 -7.22 -12.59 14.28
CA SER A 91 -6.71 -13.96 14.27
C SER A 91 -5.20 -14.06 14.01
N VAL A 92 -4.55 -12.95 13.64
CA VAL A 92 -3.09 -12.88 13.50
C VAL A 92 -2.45 -12.79 14.88
N GLU A 93 -1.63 -13.79 15.21
CA GLU A 93 -0.80 -13.77 16.42
C GLU A 93 0.54 -13.10 16.11
N GLU A 94 0.92 -12.11 16.93
CA GLU A 94 2.14 -11.34 16.79
C GLU A 94 2.85 -11.19 18.14
N ALA A 95 4.12 -11.61 18.20
CA ALA A 95 5.01 -11.37 19.32
C ALA A 95 6.08 -10.35 18.91
N ALA A 96 6.21 -9.26 19.66
CA ALA A 96 7.21 -8.22 19.41
C ALA A 96 8.17 -8.10 20.60
N ILE A 97 9.43 -8.42 20.36
CA ILE A 97 10.49 -8.47 21.38
C ILE A 97 11.48 -7.35 21.08
N ARG A 98 11.61 -6.38 21.97
CA ARG A 98 12.67 -5.39 21.90
C ARG A 98 13.96 -5.97 22.49
N TYR A 99 15.06 -5.87 21.75
CA TYR A 99 16.33 -6.50 22.15
C TYR A 99 17.52 -5.53 22.20
N ASP A 100 17.44 -4.35 21.62
CA ASP A 100 18.53 -3.38 21.62
C ASP A 100 18.97 -2.98 23.05
N ASP A 101 18.02 -2.82 23.95
CA ASP A 101 18.26 -2.52 25.37
C ASP A 101 18.68 -3.77 26.17
N LYS A 102 18.02 -4.91 25.91
CA LYS A 102 18.31 -6.17 26.60
C LYS A 102 19.69 -6.74 26.27
N CYS A 103 20.18 -6.51 25.04
CA CYS A 103 21.50 -6.96 24.59
C CYS A 103 22.64 -6.01 24.98
N LEU A 104 22.35 -4.90 25.66
CA LEU A 104 23.34 -4.07 26.33
C LEU A 104 23.48 -4.55 27.77
N THR A 105 24.66 -4.95 28.18
CA THR A 105 24.96 -5.19 29.59
C THR A 105 24.98 -3.84 30.32
N GLU A 106 24.66 -3.83 31.61
CA GLU A 106 24.66 -2.60 32.44
C GLU A 106 25.99 -1.84 32.35
N MET A 107 27.12 -2.55 32.22
CA MET A 107 28.45 -1.96 32.06
C MET A 107 28.65 -1.19 30.75
N HIS A 108 27.83 -1.41 29.74
CA HIS A 108 27.98 -0.82 28.40
C HIS A 108 26.85 0.16 28.05
N SER A 109 25.89 0.37 28.93
CA SER A 109 24.75 1.26 28.68
C SER A 109 25.15 2.73 28.41
N GLU A 110 26.20 3.21 29.06
CA GLU A 110 26.71 4.59 28.89
C GLU A 110 27.53 4.74 27.59
N ASN A 111 28.18 3.66 27.09
CA ASN A 111 29.04 3.66 25.92
C ASN A 111 28.54 2.68 24.82
N ALA A 112 27.23 2.63 24.61
CA ALA A 112 26.59 1.71 23.66
C ALA A 112 27.14 1.80 22.23
N VAL A 113 27.52 3.02 21.79
CA VAL A 113 28.09 3.25 20.46
C VAL A 113 29.49 2.66 20.34
N GLU A 114 30.31 2.77 21.37
CA GLU A 114 31.66 2.18 21.38
C GLU A 114 31.59 0.66 21.46
N PHE A 115 30.71 0.11 22.28
CA PHE A 115 30.44 -1.32 22.36
C PHE A 115 30.07 -1.92 21.00
N ILE A 116 29.13 -1.28 20.26
CA ILE A 116 28.67 -1.82 18.97
C ILE A 116 29.75 -1.70 17.86
N LYS A 117 30.62 -0.69 17.94
CA LYS A 117 31.70 -0.46 16.97
C LYS A 117 32.93 -1.35 17.22
N ASN A 118 33.07 -1.91 18.40
CA ASN A 118 34.21 -2.75 18.75
C ASN A 118 33.99 -4.18 18.23
N ASP A 119 34.82 -4.62 17.28
CA ASP A 119 34.72 -5.95 16.69
C ASP A 119 35.20 -7.08 17.63
N LEU A 120 35.92 -6.75 18.70
CA LEU A 120 36.46 -7.73 19.67
C LEU A 120 35.42 -8.09 20.76
N THR A 121 34.35 -7.33 20.93
CA THR A 121 33.33 -7.58 21.94
C THR A 121 32.34 -8.64 21.47
N ASN A 122 31.97 -9.55 22.37
CA ASN A 122 30.87 -10.48 22.11
C ASN A 122 29.53 -9.73 22.16
N LYS A 123 28.86 -9.64 21.03
CA LYS A 123 27.58 -8.95 20.85
C LYS A 123 26.40 -9.91 20.86
N THR A 124 26.65 -11.16 21.25
CA THR A 124 25.61 -12.20 21.30
C THR A 124 24.82 -12.07 22.59
N CYS A 125 23.53 -12.01 22.50
CA CYS A 125 22.64 -12.12 23.65
C CYS A 125 21.54 -13.15 23.39
N THR A 126 21.02 -13.72 24.46
CA THR A 126 19.95 -14.71 24.41
C THR A 126 18.72 -14.13 25.12
N THR A 127 17.58 -14.30 24.50
CA THR A 127 16.29 -13.95 25.10
C THR A 127 15.31 -15.11 24.91
N SER A 128 14.48 -15.39 25.91
CA SER A 128 13.44 -16.38 25.81
C SER A 128 12.06 -15.71 25.77
N TRP A 129 11.14 -16.39 25.12
CA TRP A 129 9.74 -15.99 25.04
C TRP A 129 8.86 -17.23 25.08
N ILE A 130 7.77 -17.19 25.88
CA ILE A 130 6.81 -18.27 25.99
C ILE A 130 5.64 -17.95 25.05
N VAL A 131 5.24 -18.94 24.25
CA VAL A 131 4.15 -18.81 23.29
C VAL A 131 2.82 -18.80 24.03
N GLU A 132 2.13 -17.66 24.04
CA GLU A 132 0.83 -17.50 24.71
C GLU A 132 -0.32 -18.11 23.92
N ARG A 133 -0.25 -18.04 22.59
CA ARG A 133 -1.25 -18.57 21.67
C ARG A 133 -0.57 -19.30 20.51
N ARG A 134 -1.20 -20.38 20.07
CA ARG A 134 -0.68 -21.17 18.96
C ARG A 134 -0.41 -20.31 17.72
N MET A 135 0.79 -20.41 17.20
CA MET A 135 1.20 -19.77 15.94
C MET A 135 1.34 -20.84 14.85
N GLN A 136 0.44 -20.78 13.87
CA GLN A 136 0.45 -21.72 12.75
C GLN A 136 1.51 -21.32 11.72
N ALA A 137 2.27 -22.31 11.22
CA ALA A 137 3.23 -22.10 10.14
C ALA A 137 2.52 -21.71 8.83
N PRO A 138 3.17 -20.88 7.97
CA PRO A 138 4.50 -20.28 8.16
C PRO A 138 4.46 -19.05 9.11
N ILE A 139 5.45 -19.00 10.01
CA ILE A 139 5.63 -17.88 10.93
C ILE A 139 6.67 -16.95 10.34
N PHE A 140 6.29 -15.70 10.08
CA PHE A 140 7.15 -14.69 9.49
C PHE A 140 7.96 -13.97 10.57
N ILE A 141 9.24 -13.85 10.32
CA ILE A 141 10.18 -13.15 11.18
C ILE A 141 10.48 -11.80 10.55
N TYR A 142 10.22 -10.73 11.30
CA TYR A 142 10.55 -9.38 10.88
C TYR A 142 11.52 -8.75 11.88
N TYR A 143 12.45 -7.96 11.37
CA TYR A 143 13.11 -6.97 12.19
C TYR A 143 12.45 -5.61 11.99
N GLN A 144 12.26 -4.90 13.08
CA GLN A 144 11.73 -3.54 13.08
C GLN A 144 12.80 -2.58 13.56
N LEU A 145 12.95 -1.49 12.82
CA LEU A 145 13.79 -0.36 13.16
C LEU A 145 12.90 0.86 13.41
N ASP A 146 13.12 1.51 14.56
CA ASP A 146 12.45 2.76 14.89
C ASP A 146 13.47 3.90 14.84
N ASN A 147 13.03 5.10 14.48
CA ASN A 147 13.87 6.30 14.31
C ASN A 147 14.94 6.17 13.20
N TYR A 148 14.67 5.37 12.16
CA TYR A 148 15.56 5.19 11.01
C TYR A 148 14.93 5.76 9.74
N TYR A 149 15.53 6.83 9.19
CA TYR A 149 14.93 7.61 8.10
C TYR A 149 15.41 7.13 6.72
N GLN A 150 14.92 5.97 6.26
CA GLN A 150 15.17 5.51 4.89
C GLN A 150 14.52 6.42 3.82
N ASN A 151 13.52 7.21 4.19
CA ASN A 151 12.82 8.14 3.31
C ASN A 151 13.55 9.47 3.09
N HIS A 152 14.69 9.70 3.74
CA HIS A 152 15.48 10.90 3.52
C HIS A 152 15.92 10.99 2.05
N ARG A 153 15.67 12.13 1.38
CA ARG A 153 15.87 12.30 -0.07
C ARG A 153 17.25 11.88 -0.56
N ARG A 154 18.32 12.22 0.18
CA ARG A 154 19.69 11.87 -0.18
C ARG A 154 19.93 10.36 -0.08
N TYR A 155 19.37 9.73 0.93
CA TYR A 155 19.48 8.28 1.13
C TYR A 155 18.74 7.51 0.03
N VAL A 156 17.47 7.85 -0.25
CA VAL A 156 16.66 7.18 -1.30
C VAL A 156 17.30 7.27 -2.68
N LYS A 157 17.98 8.37 -2.99
CA LYS A 157 18.67 8.57 -4.26
C LYS A 157 20.03 7.88 -4.35
N SER A 158 20.59 7.43 -3.22
CA SER A 158 21.93 6.87 -3.16
C SER A 158 21.95 5.40 -3.56
N ARG A 159 21.73 5.15 -4.83
CA ARG A 159 21.80 3.85 -5.52
C ARG A 159 21.90 4.08 -7.03
N ASN A 160 22.35 3.06 -7.76
CA ASN A 160 22.33 3.07 -9.22
C ASN A 160 21.60 1.82 -9.76
N ASP A 161 20.37 2.02 -10.26
CA ASP A 161 19.52 0.93 -10.75
C ASP A 161 20.10 0.26 -12.02
N LYS A 162 20.88 0.99 -12.83
CA LYS A 162 21.56 0.41 -14.00
C LYS A 162 22.67 -0.57 -13.58
N GLN A 163 23.46 -0.20 -12.57
CA GLN A 163 24.50 -1.05 -12.01
C GLN A 163 23.90 -2.31 -11.39
N LEU A 164 22.79 -2.18 -10.64
CA LEU A 164 22.13 -3.31 -10.01
C LEU A 164 21.60 -4.34 -11.01
N MET A 165 21.19 -3.91 -12.19
CA MET A 165 20.54 -4.76 -13.19
C MET A 165 21.49 -5.29 -14.25
N ASN A 166 22.47 -4.49 -14.67
CA ASN A 166 23.27 -4.79 -15.87
C ASN A 166 24.77 -4.94 -15.53
N PRO A 167 25.37 -6.11 -15.81
CA PRO A 167 26.79 -6.34 -15.54
C PRO A 167 27.72 -5.41 -16.37
N THR A 168 27.28 -4.89 -17.51
CA THR A 168 28.09 -3.93 -18.30
C THR A 168 28.15 -2.54 -17.67
N SER A 169 27.29 -2.25 -16.70
CA SER A 169 27.19 -0.95 -16.02
C SER A 169 27.87 -0.94 -14.64
N GLU A 170 28.73 -1.91 -14.32
CA GLU A 170 29.40 -2.00 -13.02
C GLU A 170 30.18 -0.74 -12.65
N GLY A 171 30.78 -0.07 -13.62
CA GLY A 171 31.52 1.17 -13.44
C GLY A 171 30.66 2.41 -13.26
N ASP A 172 29.35 2.34 -13.49
CA ASP A 172 28.44 3.47 -13.32
C ASP A 172 28.04 3.60 -11.84
N THR A 173 28.68 4.52 -11.16
CA THR A 173 28.44 4.85 -9.75
C THR A 173 27.70 6.15 -9.55
N THR A 174 26.99 6.62 -10.57
CA THR A 174 26.20 7.86 -10.54
C THR A 174 25.22 7.84 -9.36
N ASN A 175 25.16 8.93 -8.59
CA ASN A 175 24.37 9.12 -7.38
C ASN A 175 24.79 8.28 -6.14
N CYS A 176 25.86 7.51 -6.21
CA CYS A 176 26.26 6.62 -5.11
C CYS A 176 27.16 7.27 -4.05
N TYR A 177 27.70 8.47 -4.31
CA TYR A 177 28.59 9.17 -3.36
C TYR A 177 27.95 9.29 -1.96
N PRO A 178 28.69 9.02 -0.85
CA PRO A 178 30.12 8.74 -0.73
C PRO A 178 30.53 7.26 -0.90
N GLN A 179 29.58 6.33 -1.06
CA GLN A 179 29.84 4.89 -1.18
C GLN A 179 29.81 4.45 -2.65
N ASP A 180 30.62 5.12 -3.47
CA ASP A 180 30.72 4.90 -4.91
C ASP A 180 31.95 4.10 -5.31
N LYS A 181 33.12 4.39 -4.67
CA LYS A 181 34.41 3.79 -4.98
C LYS A 181 35.21 3.51 -3.72
N THR A 182 36.10 2.52 -3.79
CA THR A 182 37.10 2.27 -2.77
C THR A 182 38.20 3.35 -2.80
N ASN A 183 39.06 3.35 -1.77
CA ASN A 183 40.24 4.21 -1.72
C ASN A 183 41.13 4.07 -2.97
N ASP A 184 41.16 2.87 -3.58
CA ASP A 184 41.89 2.57 -4.82
C ASP A 184 41.12 2.96 -6.08
N SER A 185 40.07 3.78 -5.98
CA SER A 185 39.21 4.21 -7.10
C SER A 185 38.48 3.09 -7.85
N LYS A 186 38.39 1.90 -7.29
CA LYS A 186 37.62 0.78 -7.85
C LYS A 186 36.14 0.95 -7.53
N PRO A 187 35.23 0.68 -8.48
CA PRO A 187 33.79 0.80 -8.22
C PRO A 187 33.32 -0.22 -7.18
N ILE A 188 32.43 0.22 -6.30
CA ILE A 188 31.72 -0.63 -5.35
C ILE A 188 30.45 -1.16 -5.99
N VAL A 189 30.19 -2.45 -5.91
CA VAL A 189 28.97 -3.11 -6.41
C VAL A 189 28.36 -3.96 -5.30
N PRO A 190 27.13 -3.70 -4.92
CA PRO A 190 26.25 -2.57 -5.23
C PRO A 190 26.71 -1.28 -4.56
N CYS A 191 26.65 -0.15 -5.28
CA CYS A 191 27.05 1.13 -4.73
C CYS A 191 25.91 1.89 -4.03
N GLY A 192 26.30 2.83 -3.18
CA GLY A 192 25.40 3.77 -2.52
C GLY A 192 25.06 3.45 -1.08
N LEU A 193 24.53 4.45 -0.38
CA LEU A 193 24.24 4.39 1.06
C LEU A 193 23.19 3.33 1.42
N ILE A 194 22.23 3.08 0.52
CA ILE A 194 21.17 2.11 0.81
C ILE A 194 21.77 0.70 0.93
N ALA A 195 22.54 0.28 -0.06
CA ALA A 195 23.20 -1.01 -0.02
C ALA A 195 24.23 -1.09 1.12
N TRP A 196 25.04 -0.02 1.28
CA TRP A 196 26.11 0.04 2.27
C TRP A 196 25.62 -0.16 3.70
N SER A 197 24.42 0.34 4.04
CA SER A 197 23.78 0.23 5.34
C SER A 197 22.91 -1.02 5.50
N LEU A 198 23.19 -2.10 4.75
CA LEU A 198 22.44 -3.36 4.85
C LEU A 198 22.43 -3.89 6.29
N PHE A 199 21.25 -4.24 6.78
CA PHE A 199 21.05 -4.77 8.12
C PHE A 199 21.86 -6.03 8.38
N ASN A 200 22.58 -6.12 9.52
CA ASN A 200 23.56 -7.18 9.82
C ASN A 200 23.36 -7.90 11.16
N ASP A 201 22.25 -7.66 11.87
CA ASP A 201 21.93 -8.53 13.00
C ASP A 201 21.49 -9.92 12.50
N THR A 202 21.83 -10.96 13.23
CA THR A 202 21.44 -12.34 12.92
C THR A 202 20.66 -12.95 14.07
N TYR A 203 19.74 -13.87 13.72
CA TYR A 203 18.87 -14.53 14.69
C TYR A 203 18.91 -16.04 14.48
N ARG A 204 19.07 -16.78 15.59
CA ARG A 204 18.93 -18.23 15.66
C ARG A 204 17.84 -18.57 16.65
N PHE A 205 17.00 -19.52 16.31
CA PHE A 205 15.85 -19.92 17.10
C PHE A 205 15.97 -21.36 17.56
N SER A 206 15.60 -21.63 18.80
CA SER A 206 15.35 -22.95 19.33
C SER A 206 14.00 -22.99 20.05
N VAL A 207 13.30 -24.09 19.90
CA VAL A 207 12.00 -24.35 20.53
C VAL A 207 12.14 -25.57 21.41
N ASN A 208 11.89 -25.40 22.71
CA ASN A 208 12.05 -26.49 23.68
C ASN A 208 13.41 -27.23 23.52
N THR A 209 14.51 -26.46 23.38
CA THR A 209 15.90 -26.92 23.11
C THR A 209 16.19 -27.46 21.71
N ASN A 210 15.20 -27.63 20.85
CA ASN A 210 15.37 -28.06 19.47
C ASN A 210 15.63 -26.87 18.55
N GLY A 211 16.77 -26.89 17.82
CA GLY A 211 17.09 -25.82 16.84
C GLY A 211 16.10 -25.78 15.70
N VAL A 212 15.61 -24.57 15.38
CA VAL A 212 14.68 -24.31 14.27
C VAL A 212 15.37 -23.51 13.18
N THR A 213 15.30 -24.01 11.94
CA THR A 213 15.92 -23.34 10.80
C THR A 213 15.04 -22.22 10.26
N VAL A 214 15.66 -21.07 10.00
CA VAL A 214 15.01 -19.93 9.34
C VAL A 214 15.18 -20.05 7.84
N ASN A 215 14.09 -20.17 7.12
CA ASN A 215 14.07 -20.15 5.67
C ASN A 215 14.12 -18.70 5.17
N LYS A 216 15.17 -18.34 4.42
CA LYS A 216 15.38 -17.02 3.82
C LYS A 216 15.12 -16.98 2.32
N LYS A 217 14.50 -18.03 1.78
CA LYS A 217 14.10 -18.07 0.36
C LYS A 217 12.69 -17.53 0.19
N ASP A 218 12.49 -16.86 -0.94
CA ASP A 218 11.21 -16.24 -1.31
C ASP A 218 10.67 -15.22 -0.28
N ILE A 219 11.60 -14.48 0.35
CA ILE A 219 11.29 -13.36 1.23
C ILE A 219 11.18 -12.03 0.47
N SER A 220 11.79 -11.93 -0.69
CA SER A 220 11.75 -10.76 -1.56
C SER A 220 10.66 -10.88 -2.65
N TRP A 221 10.18 -9.74 -3.13
CA TRP A 221 9.20 -9.72 -4.21
C TRP A 221 9.80 -10.27 -5.51
N GLY A 222 9.12 -11.21 -6.15
CA GLY A 222 9.56 -11.80 -7.41
C GLY A 222 9.78 -10.77 -8.52
N SER A 223 8.93 -9.72 -8.56
CA SER A 223 9.10 -8.59 -9.48
C SER A 223 10.38 -7.80 -9.24
N ASP A 224 10.79 -7.59 -7.98
CA ASP A 224 12.03 -6.89 -7.68
C ASP A 224 13.24 -7.75 -8.09
N ARG A 225 13.23 -9.05 -7.77
CA ARG A 225 14.29 -10.00 -8.16
C ARG A 225 14.52 -10.03 -9.67
N SER A 226 13.44 -10.04 -10.45
CA SER A 226 13.52 -10.20 -11.91
C SER A 226 13.78 -8.90 -12.68
N SER A 227 13.28 -7.75 -12.18
CA SER A 227 13.31 -6.49 -12.92
C SER A 227 14.30 -5.45 -12.40
N LYS A 228 14.84 -5.62 -11.18
CA LYS A 228 15.74 -4.62 -10.58
C LYS A 228 17.12 -5.14 -10.25
N PHE A 229 17.30 -6.45 -10.13
CA PHE A 229 18.56 -7.07 -9.76
C PHE A 229 19.00 -8.09 -10.79
N GLY A 230 20.19 -7.92 -11.33
CA GLY A 230 20.71 -8.76 -12.40
C GLY A 230 21.16 -10.14 -11.92
N SER A 231 20.80 -11.19 -12.67
CA SER A 231 21.25 -12.55 -12.41
C SER A 231 22.72 -12.81 -12.75
N LYS A 232 23.39 -11.84 -13.37
CA LYS A 232 24.82 -11.87 -13.73
C LYS A 232 25.60 -10.72 -13.09
N VAL A 233 25.00 -10.00 -12.14
CA VAL A 233 25.67 -8.94 -11.38
C VAL A 233 26.07 -9.50 -10.03
N TYR A 234 27.37 -9.44 -9.73
CA TYR A 234 27.94 -9.99 -8.49
C TYR A 234 28.49 -8.86 -7.62
N PRO A 235 28.47 -8.97 -6.29
CA PRO A 235 29.12 -8.01 -5.40
C PRO A 235 30.61 -7.91 -5.70
N LYS A 236 31.11 -6.66 -5.73
CA LYS A 236 32.56 -6.38 -5.89
C LYS A 236 32.95 -5.21 -5.00
N ASN A 237 34.06 -5.37 -4.29
CA ASN A 237 34.62 -4.34 -3.39
C ASN A 237 33.61 -3.83 -2.33
N PHE A 238 32.63 -4.64 -1.97
CA PHE A 238 31.57 -4.27 -1.05
C PHE A 238 32.00 -4.58 0.39
N GLN A 239 31.90 -3.58 1.30
CA GLN A 239 32.29 -3.69 2.70
C GLN A 239 33.74 -4.17 2.90
N VAL A 240 34.67 -3.65 2.10
CA VAL A 240 36.11 -4.02 2.12
C VAL A 240 36.93 -2.85 2.65
N GLY A 241 38.12 -3.13 3.21
CA GLY A 241 39.10 -2.10 3.60
C GLY A 241 38.89 -1.50 4.99
N GLY A 242 38.28 -2.22 5.92
CA GLY A 242 38.14 -1.80 7.32
C GLY A 242 36.98 -0.80 7.57
N VAL A 243 36.30 -0.34 6.52
CA VAL A 243 35.11 0.47 6.62
C VAL A 243 33.90 -0.44 6.39
N VAL A 244 33.21 -0.77 7.46
CA VAL A 244 32.02 -1.62 7.43
C VAL A 244 30.80 -0.79 7.84
N GLY A 245 29.81 -0.68 6.95
CA GLY A 245 28.56 0.04 7.22
C GLY A 245 27.37 -0.85 7.55
N GLY A 246 27.48 -2.15 7.25
CA GLY A 246 26.42 -3.14 7.44
C GLY A 246 26.86 -4.57 7.09
N ALA A 247 25.90 -5.42 6.71
CA ALA A 247 26.15 -6.81 6.33
C ALA A 247 27.06 -6.92 5.11
N LYS A 248 27.89 -7.97 5.10
CA LYS A 248 28.63 -8.39 3.91
C LYS A 248 27.73 -9.17 2.96
N LEU A 249 28.03 -9.11 1.68
CA LEU A 249 27.37 -9.88 0.63
C LEU A 249 28.26 -11.06 0.19
N ASN A 250 27.63 -12.11 -0.30
CA ASN A 250 28.35 -13.25 -0.86
C ASN A 250 28.81 -12.90 -2.29
N GLU A 251 30.12 -12.82 -2.52
CA GLU A 251 30.71 -12.46 -3.82
C GLU A 251 30.44 -13.51 -4.92
N ASN A 252 30.14 -14.75 -4.54
CA ASN A 252 29.88 -15.85 -5.47
C ASN A 252 28.39 -15.99 -5.83
N THR A 253 27.53 -15.16 -5.24
CA THR A 253 26.09 -15.22 -5.46
C THR A 253 25.62 -13.94 -6.15
N PRO A 254 24.86 -14.02 -7.26
CA PRO A 254 24.39 -12.83 -7.95
C PRO A 254 23.42 -12.03 -7.09
N LEU A 255 23.32 -10.72 -7.32
CA LEU A 255 22.48 -9.82 -6.53
C LEU A 255 21.01 -10.23 -6.54
N SER A 256 20.49 -10.79 -7.65
CA SER A 256 19.12 -11.29 -7.75
C SER A 256 18.77 -12.45 -6.81
N GLN A 257 19.77 -13.13 -6.26
CA GLN A 257 19.62 -14.24 -5.31
C GLN A 257 19.91 -13.83 -3.85
N GLN A 258 20.39 -12.61 -3.62
CA GLN A 258 20.68 -12.11 -2.28
C GLN A 258 19.44 -11.38 -1.74
N GLU A 259 18.46 -12.15 -1.29
CA GLU A 259 17.13 -11.65 -0.96
C GLU A 259 17.12 -10.69 0.22
N ASP A 260 18.01 -10.85 1.20
CA ASP A 260 18.17 -9.89 2.32
C ASP A 260 18.49 -8.49 1.78
N LEU A 261 19.40 -8.38 0.78
CA LEU A 261 19.70 -7.12 0.12
C LEU A 261 18.47 -6.54 -0.60
N ILE A 262 17.77 -7.39 -1.35
CA ILE A 262 16.60 -6.95 -2.14
C ILE A 262 15.50 -6.40 -1.22
N VAL A 263 15.23 -7.08 -0.11
CA VAL A 263 14.29 -6.63 0.93
C VAL A 263 14.74 -5.30 1.54
N TRP A 264 16.05 -5.17 1.82
CA TRP A 264 16.60 -3.93 2.39
C TRP A 264 16.53 -2.75 1.43
N MET A 265 16.87 -2.96 0.14
CA MET A 265 16.92 -1.93 -0.90
C MET A 265 15.55 -1.30 -1.21
N ARG A 266 14.46 -1.93 -0.80
CA ARG A 266 13.12 -1.34 -0.85
C ARG A 266 12.97 -0.38 0.33
N THR A 267 13.26 0.89 0.12
CA THR A 267 13.24 1.93 1.16
C THR A 267 11.86 2.10 1.78
N ALA A 268 11.84 2.22 3.11
CA ALA A 268 10.61 2.46 3.86
C ALA A 268 10.20 3.95 3.78
N ALA A 269 8.89 4.21 3.77
CA ALA A 269 8.34 5.57 3.72
C ALA A 269 8.30 6.27 5.09
N LEU A 270 8.27 5.50 6.17
CA LEU A 270 8.17 6.01 7.55
C LEU A 270 9.43 5.68 8.34
N PRO A 271 9.75 6.47 9.39
CA PRO A 271 10.94 6.26 10.22
C PRO A 271 10.84 5.05 11.15
N SER A 272 9.66 4.51 11.34
CA SER A 272 9.43 3.22 12.00
C SER A 272 8.91 2.23 10.96
N PHE A 273 9.65 1.16 10.73
CA PHE A 273 9.31 0.17 9.72
C PHE A 273 9.79 -1.22 10.10
N ARG A 274 9.14 -2.22 9.53
CA ARG A 274 9.55 -3.63 9.63
C ARG A 274 9.92 -4.18 8.26
N LYS A 275 10.90 -5.09 8.23
CA LYS A 275 11.31 -5.82 7.03
C LYS A 275 11.38 -7.31 7.33
N LEU A 276 11.03 -8.10 6.33
CA LEU A 276 11.03 -9.55 6.44
C LEU A 276 12.47 -10.06 6.50
N TYR A 277 12.79 -10.84 7.55
CA TYR A 277 14.08 -11.49 7.75
C TYR A 277 14.07 -12.93 7.22
N GLY A 278 12.97 -13.63 7.43
CA GLY A 278 12.80 -15.02 7.07
C GLY A 278 11.46 -15.57 7.54
N LYS A 279 11.31 -16.87 7.42
CA LYS A 279 10.12 -17.58 7.90
C LYS A 279 10.51 -18.89 8.58
N ILE A 280 9.77 -19.25 9.60
CA ILE A 280 9.82 -20.56 10.27
C ILE A 280 8.66 -21.39 9.72
N GLU A 281 8.98 -22.59 9.24
CA GLU A 281 7.99 -23.49 8.63
C GLU A 281 7.42 -24.51 9.61
N THR A 282 7.75 -24.36 10.89
CA THR A 282 7.24 -25.18 12.00
C THR A 282 6.25 -24.37 12.82
N SER A 283 5.10 -24.93 13.15
CA SER A 283 4.13 -24.29 14.04
C SER A 283 4.65 -24.29 15.49
N LEU A 284 4.27 -23.26 16.25
CA LEU A 284 4.57 -23.14 17.66
C LEU A 284 3.28 -23.38 18.45
N GLU A 285 3.36 -24.27 19.43
CA GLU A 285 2.22 -24.61 20.30
C GLU A 285 2.20 -23.71 21.55
N VAL A 286 1.07 -23.68 22.21
CA VAL A 286 0.91 -22.92 23.47
C VAL A 286 1.84 -23.48 24.54
N ASN A 287 2.53 -22.61 25.26
CA ASN A 287 3.56 -22.89 26.26
C ASN A 287 4.91 -23.40 25.70
N ASP A 288 5.11 -23.42 24.39
CA ASP A 288 6.46 -23.63 23.88
C ASP A 288 7.38 -22.49 24.33
N GLU A 289 8.57 -22.84 24.79
CA GLU A 289 9.63 -21.89 25.09
C GLU A 289 10.49 -21.69 23.84
N VAL A 290 10.42 -20.48 23.30
CA VAL A 290 11.24 -20.08 22.15
C VAL A 290 12.43 -19.31 22.67
N GLU A 291 13.61 -19.92 22.57
CA GLU A 291 14.88 -19.27 22.86
C GLU A 291 15.43 -18.64 21.58
N ILE A 292 15.87 -17.39 21.66
CA ILE A 292 16.33 -16.60 20.54
C ILE A 292 17.74 -16.10 20.84
N VAL A 293 18.70 -16.58 20.08
CA VAL A 293 20.08 -16.11 20.14
C VAL A 293 20.28 -15.02 19.09
N ILE A 294 20.60 -13.83 19.53
CA ILE A 294 20.70 -12.61 18.72
C ILE A 294 22.14 -12.15 18.67
N GLU A 295 22.68 -11.96 17.47
CA GLU A 295 23.95 -11.27 17.26
C GLU A 295 23.64 -9.79 16.96
N ASN A 296 23.84 -8.93 17.94
CA ASN A 296 23.48 -7.52 17.92
C ASN A 296 24.61 -6.69 17.28
N ASN A 297 24.67 -6.63 15.93
CA ASN A 297 25.74 -6.00 15.18
C ASN A 297 25.36 -4.62 14.60
N TYR A 298 24.06 -4.40 14.34
CA TYR A 298 23.59 -3.19 13.66
C TYR A 298 23.56 -2.00 14.59
N ASN A 299 24.33 -0.96 14.27
CA ASN A 299 24.41 0.25 15.09
C ASN A 299 23.18 1.15 14.89
N THR A 300 22.29 1.16 15.88
CA THR A 300 21.17 2.12 15.98
C THR A 300 21.35 3.12 17.11
N TYR A 301 22.33 2.90 17.98
CA TYR A 301 22.54 3.72 19.18
C TYR A 301 23.01 5.13 18.84
N GLU A 302 23.78 5.30 17.76
CA GLU A 302 24.33 6.59 17.33
C GLU A 302 23.25 7.64 17.02
N PHE A 303 22.07 7.18 16.59
CA PHE A 303 20.93 8.07 16.27
C PHE A 303 19.70 7.83 17.17
N GLY A 304 19.87 7.12 18.29
CA GLY A 304 18.78 6.82 19.24
C GLY A 304 17.69 5.92 18.66
N GLY A 305 18.05 5.08 17.68
CA GLY A 305 17.13 4.10 17.08
C GLY A 305 16.87 2.92 18.00
N LYS A 306 15.74 2.24 17.82
CA LYS A 306 15.37 1.04 18.57
C LYS A 306 15.25 -0.14 17.62
N LYS A 307 15.56 -1.35 18.14
CA LYS A 307 15.45 -2.59 17.40
C LYS A 307 14.48 -3.56 18.05
N ARG A 308 13.60 -4.13 17.25
CA ARG A 308 12.66 -5.15 17.69
C ARG A 308 12.68 -6.34 16.73
N LEU A 309 12.54 -7.51 17.30
CA LEU A 309 12.27 -8.74 16.57
C LEU A 309 10.79 -9.05 16.69
N ILE A 310 10.15 -9.34 15.55
CA ILE A 310 8.73 -9.62 15.49
C ILE A 310 8.52 -10.98 14.84
N LEU A 311 7.83 -11.86 15.54
CA LEU A 311 7.29 -13.10 14.99
C LEU A 311 5.80 -12.90 14.76
N SER A 312 5.33 -13.18 13.55
CA SER A 312 3.94 -12.95 13.19
C SER A 312 3.42 -14.05 12.28
N THR A 313 2.21 -14.50 12.53
CA THR A 313 1.44 -15.27 11.54
C THR A 313 0.85 -14.33 10.49
N SER A 314 0.28 -14.87 9.44
CA SER A 314 -0.43 -14.07 8.44
C SER A 314 -1.73 -14.75 8.03
N THR A 315 -2.70 -13.94 7.66
CA THR A 315 -3.97 -14.39 7.09
C THR A 315 -4.06 -13.96 5.62
N TRP A 316 -5.20 -14.22 4.99
CA TRP A 316 -5.46 -13.82 3.60
C TRP A 316 -5.39 -12.29 3.38
N ILE A 317 -5.60 -11.46 4.43
CA ILE A 317 -5.42 -10.01 4.39
C ILE A 317 -3.95 -9.61 4.61
N GLY A 318 -3.15 -10.48 5.22
CA GLY A 318 -1.76 -10.22 5.60
C GLY A 318 -1.54 -10.26 7.11
N GLY A 319 -0.66 -9.39 7.61
CA GLY A 319 -0.34 -9.29 9.03
C GLY A 319 -1.40 -8.52 9.84
N LYS A 320 -1.15 -8.37 11.14
CA LYS A 320 -2.07 -7.72 12.09
C LYS A 320 -2.26 -6.22 11.76
N ASN A 321 -3.44 -5.86 11.25
CA ASN A 321 -3.81 -4.48 10.97
C ASN A 321 -5.33 -4.29 11.06
N PRO A 322 -5.86 -3.91 12.23
CA PRO A 322 -7.31 -3.72 12.43
C PRO A 322 -7.86 -2.45 11.76
N PHE A 323 -6.99 -1.53 11.31
CA PHE A 323 -7.40 -0.22 10.76
C PHE A 323 -8.36 -0.38 9.59
N LEU A 324 -8.07 -1.29 8.66
CA LEU A 324 -8.90 -1.50 7.47
C LEU A 324 -10.32 -1.94 7.84
N GLY A 325 -10.44 -2.94 8.74
CA GLY A 325 -11.73 -3.42 9.23
C GLY A 325 -12.53 -2.32 9.94
N MET A 326 -11.87 -1.58 10.84
CA MET A 326 -12.50 -0.46 11.55
C MET A 326 -12.94 0.65 10.59
N ALA A 327 -12.15 0.99 9.57
CA ALA A 327 -12.50 2.01 8.59
C ALA A 327 -13.76 1.62 7.79
N TYR A 328 -13.86 0.37 7.33
CA TYR A 328 -15.05 -0.12 6.63
C TYR A 328 -16.28 -0.11 7.53
N ILE A 329 -16.19 -0.55 8.78
CA ILE A 329 -17.31 -0.53 9.76
C ILE A 329 -17.74 0.91 10.02
N PHE A 330 -16.80 1.84 10.20
CA PHE A 330 -17.11 3.24 10.45
C PHE A 330 -17.84 3.87 9.27
N VAL A 331 -17.31 3.73 8.05
CA VAL A 331 -17.94 4.28 6.84
C VAL A 331 -19.30 3.63 6.58
N GLY A 332 -19.41 2.31 6.76
CA GLY A 332 -20.67 1.59 6.63
C GLY A 332 -21.71 2.04 7.66
N GLY A 333 -21.31 2.23 8.90
CA GLY A 333 -22.16 2.72 9.97
C GLY A 333 -22.68 4.15 9.71
N VAL A 334 -21.78 5.06 9.36
CA VAL A 334 -22.16 6.44 8.98
C VAL A 334 -23.12 6.44 7.79
N SER A 335 -22.85 5.58 6.78
CA SER A 335 -23.75 5.47 5.62
C SER A 335 -25.15 5.01 6.01
N LEU A 336 -25.28 4.01 6.89
CA LEU A 336 -26.61 3.58 7.38
C LEU A 336 -27.33 4.68 8.17
N VAL A 337 -26.59 5.39 9.05
CA VAL A 337 -27.16 6.53 9.78
C VAL A 337 -27.68 7.60 8.80
N CYS A 338 -26.90 7.95 7.78
CA CYS A 338 -27.35 8.88 6.73
C CYS A 338 -28.59 8.36 6.00
N ALA A 339 -28.61 7.07 5.63
CA ALA A 339 -29.78 6.47 4.98
C ALA A 339 -31.05 6.58 5.86
N ILE A 340 -30.93 6.27 7.15
CA ILE A 340 -32.04 6.40 8.09
C ILE A 340 -32.52 7.85 8.20
N VAL A 341 -31.61 8.80 8.34
CA VAL A 341 -31.95 10.24 8.40
C VAL A 341 -32.65 10.68 7.14
N PHE A 342 -32.17 10.29 5.95
CA PHE A 342 -32.82 10.63 4.69
C PHE A 342 -34.19 9.98 4.52
N ILE A 343 -34.38 8.73 4.98
CA ILE A 343 -35.68 8.07 4.99
C ILE A 343 -36.66 8.86 5.88
N LEU A 344 -36.24 9.21 7.11
CA LEU A 344 -37.06 9.97 8.03
C LEU A 344 -37.45 11.34 7.44
N LEU A 345 -36.49 12.05 6.86
CA LEU A 345 -36.79 13.34 6.20
C LEU A 345 -37.72 13.17 5.00
N TYR A 346 -37.57 12.12 4.20
CA TYR A 346 -38.40 11.82 3.07
C TYR A 346 -39.86 11.51 3.47
N VAL A 347 -40.04 10.77 4.60
CA VAL A 347 -41.36 10.41 5.11
C VAL A 347 -42.06 11.60 5.81
N ILE A 348 -41.29 12.35 6.64
CA ILE A 348 -41.88 13.46 7.44
C ILE A 348 -42.14 14.69 6.58
N LYS A 349 -41.26 14.97 5.61
CA LYS A 349 -41.34 16.20 4.82
C LYS A 349 -41.08 15.94 3.33
N PRO A 350 -41.98 15.17 2.66
CA PRO A 350 -41.80 14.84 1.26
C PRO A 350 -41.79 16.11 0.40
N ARG A 351 -40.81 16.23 -0.49
CA ARG A 351 -40.72 17.31 -1.46
C ARG A 351 -40.99 16.77 -2.85
N PRO A 352 -41.92 17.33 -3.62
CA PRO A 352 -42.14 16.95 -4.99
C PRO A 352 -40.89 17.28 -5.83
N LEU A 353 -40.46 16.34 -6.66
CA LEU A 353 -39.33 16.52 -7.55
C LEU A 353 -39.67 17.51 -8.67
N GLY A 354 -38.77 18.47 -8.92
CA GLY A 354 -38.97 19.47 -9.98
C GLY A 354 -39.93 20.60 -9.64
N ASP A 355 -40.32 20.77 -8.38
CA ASP A 355 -41.18 21.89 -7.96
C ASP A 355 -40.40 23.22 -8.01
N PRO A 356 -40.77 24.13 -8.92
CA PRO A 356 -40.08 25.42 -9.09
C PRO A 356 -40.24 26.36 -7.89
N SER A 357 -41.17 26.10 -6.96
CA SER A 357 -41.34 26.92 -5.74
C SER A 357 -40.13 26.87 -4.80
N TYR A 358 -39.32 25.81 -4.89
CA TYR A 358 -38.11 25.67 -4.09
C TYR A 358 -36.86 26.34 -4.68
N LEU A 359 -36.98 26.88 -5.91
CA LEU A 359 -35.85 27.58 -6.54
C LEU A 359 -35.68 28.98 -5.90
N SER A 360 -34.41 29.35 -5.66
CA SER A 360 -34.07 30.57 -4.93
C SER A 360 -34.62 31.84 -5.58
N TRP A 361 -34.76 31.84 -6.91
CA TRP A 361 -35.31 32.96 -7.70
C TRP A 361 -36.83 32.97 -7.79
N ASN A 362 -37.50 31.91 -7.34
CA ASN A 362 -38.97 31.81 -7.38
C ASN A 362 -39.63 31.91 -5.98
N LYS A 363 -38.85 32.26 -4.98
CA LYS A 363 -39.36 32.54 -3.64
C LYS A 363 -40.04 33.90 -3.64
N ASN A 364 -41.37 33.92 -3.66
CA ASN A 364 -42.13 35.13 -3.41
C ASN A 364 -41.81 35.66 -1.99
N PRO A 365 -41.24 36.87 -1.85
CA PRO A 365 -40.88 37.41 -0.54
C PRO A 365 -42.04 37.64 0.42
N GLY A 366 -43.28 37.46 -0.03
CA GLY A 366 -44.49 37.68 0.75
C GLY A 366 -45.07 36.48 1.51
N LEU A 367 -44.48 35.28 1.42
CA LEU A 367 -44.95 34.04 2.09
C LEU A 367 -44.13 33.59 3.29
N LEU A 368 -43.20 34.43 3.76
CA LEU A 368 -42.53 34.22 5.05
C LEU A 368 -43.33 34.97 6.14
N LYS A 369 -44.42 34.37 6.58
CA LYS A 369 -45.02 34.62 7.89
C LYS A 369 -44.88 33.40 8.75
#